data_3bb80625b1210d702431333bfe171a72
#
_entry.id   3bb80625b1210d702431333bfe171a72
#
_cell.length_a   1.000
_cell.length_b   1.000
_cell.length_c   1.000
_cell.angle_alpha   90.00
_cell.angle_beta   90.00
_cell.angle_gamma   90.00
#
_symmetry.space_group_name_H-M   'P 1'
#
loop_
_entity.id
_entity.type
_entity.pdbx_description
1 polymer ?
#
loop_
_entity_poly.entity_id
_entity_poly.type
_entity_poly.pdbx_seq_one_letter_code
_entity_poly.pdbx_strand_id
1 'polypeptide(L)'
;MYIRLEKPNYRFGDDMMDSIERKIIADGVAFNNIKVNRFKTIRMSINLYVPLNVEDAAHNALLRGLLTRSCKAYPDFTQFSKKLSALYGTDIVSSVKKTGAYQVLTFTAVGIDDRYVFTDEIISAEISKLLCEVIFNPNITDGKFNDNDFEQERRQLLDAIDAEFNDKRGYAISTMLSNMLKNETCGIKRYGSVEEIKKITPESLVDEWKKLLKDSVVEIFYIGDSGADKAEKVFTDAYSKIDRTPCKVDMSYVKSADEVQRVVEEMDVSQSKLVLGFRSGVGCTDTEKEWIAGRLMCAVLGGTANSKLFNNVREKQSLCYYCAASYNFINGLMIVDSGVLNENIEKTEKAILKEVEDMKNGNITDFEIEATKRAIVNGFRTSNDTTAGIDNWYSSQFINDGFNSIEELAAKYNAITKEEIVEAAKKLTLDTVYVLKNK
;
A
#
# COMPACT_ATOMS: atom_id res chain seq x y z
N MET A 1 5.32 -1.47 -20.05
CA MET A 1 6.31 -0.40 -19.78
C MET A 1 6.95 -0.69 -18.42
N TYR A 2 8.25 -0.95 -18.39
CA TYR A 2 8.95 -1.22 -17.12
C TYR A 2 9.21 0.09 -16.38
N ILE A 3 8.95 0.12 -15.08
CA ILE A 3 9.33 1.27 -14.25
C ILE A 3 10.85 1.34 -14.21
N ARG A 4 11.38 2.53 -14.43
CA ARG A 4 12.81 2.79 -14.36
C ARG A 4 13.26 2.68 -12.91
N LEU A 5 13.79 1.52 -12.51
CA LEU A 5 14.25 1.24 -11.13
C LEU A 5 15.54 2.01 -10.78
N GLU A 6 16.25 2.54 -11.77
CA GLU A 6 17.47 3.34 -11.61
C GLU A 6 17.11 4.81 -11.38
N LYS A 7 16.51 5.11 -10.22
CA LYS A 7 16.37 6.52 -9.79
C LYS A 7 17.74 7.01 -9.32
N PRO A 8 18.23 8.16 -9.80
CA PRO A 8 19.53 8.69 -9.37
C PRO A 8 19.51 9.06 -7.89
N ASN A 9 20.71 9.21 -7.32
CA ASN A 9 20.85 9.86 -6.02
C ASN A 9 20.34 11.30 -6.12
N TYR A 10 19.54 11.75 -5.16
CA TYR A 10 19.09 13.14 -5.09
C TYR A 10 18.84 13.60 -3.65
N ARG A 11 18.80 14.91 -3.47
CA ARG A 11 18.48 15.58 -2.22
C ARG A 11 17.47 16.68 -2.52
N PHE A 12 16.37 16.71 -1.76
CA PHE A 12 15.35 17.75 -1.81
C PHE A 12 15.14 18.35 -0.43
N GLY A 13 14.76 19.64 -0.40
CA GLY A 13 14.36 20.38 0.77
C GLY A 13 15.38 21.42 1.21
N ASP A 14 14.86 22.56 1.67
CA ASP A 14 15.62 23.60 2.37
C ASP A 14 15.76 23.27 3.85
N ASP A 15 16.70 23.90 4.55
CA ASP A 15 17.08 23.63 5.96
C ASP A 15 15.94 23.69 7.00
N MET A 16 14.74 24.11 6.63
CA MET A 16 13.56 24.21 7.50
C MET A 16 12.40 23.26 7.16
N MET A 17 12.49 22.44 6.09
CA MET A 17 11.48 21.45 5.70
C MET A 17 12.07 20.05 5.77
N ASP A 18 11.20 19.04 5.96
CA ASP A 18 11.60 17.63 5.94
C ASP A 18 12.35 17.35 4.63
N SER A 19 13.66 17.13 4.71
CA SER A 19 14.51 16.86 3.54
C SER A 19 14.64 15.37 3.32
N ILE A 20 14.50 14.91 2.08
CA ILE A 20 14.77 13.54 1.70
C ILE A 20 16.10 13.46 0.95
N GLU A 21 16.97 12.57 1.38
CA GLU A 21 18.21 12.21 0.70
C GLU A 21 18.16 10.74 0.31
N ARG A 22 18.26 10.45 -0.98
CA ARG A 22 18.23 9.09 -1.53
C ARG A 22 19.62 8.67 -2.01
N LYS A 23 20.07 7.47 -1.58
CA LYS A 23 21.31 6.83 -2.03
C LYS A 23 21.07 5.40 -2.47
N ILE A 24 21.68 5.01 -3.57
CA ILE A 24 21.76 3.59 -3.95
C ILE A 24 22.93 2.98 -3.19
N ILE A 25 22.67 1.99 -2.36
CA ILE A 25 23.66 1.35 -1.49
C ILE A 25 24.06 -0.06 -1.96
N ALA A 26 23.28 -0.68 -2.83
CA ALA A 26 23.59 -1.92 -3.54
C ALA A 26 22.71 -2.02 -4.78
N ASP A 27 22.91 -3.03 -5.62
CA ASP A 27 22.08 -3.25 -6.81
C ASP A 27 20.61 -3.47 -6.42
N GLY A 28 19.74 -2.60 -6.92
CA GLY A 28 18.31 -2.56 -6.60
C GLY A 28 17.98 -2.25 -5.14
N VAL A 29 18.90 -1.65 -4.37
CA VAL A 29 18.68 -1.25 -2.97
C VAL A 29 18.95 0.23 -2.79
N ALA A 30 17.94 0.96 -2.34
CA ALA A 30 18.06 2.37 -2.02
C ALA A 30 17.82 2.62 -0.52
N PHE A 31 18.60 3.54 0.04
CA PHE A 31 18.44 4.10 1.37
C PHE A 31 17.93 5.54 1.24
N ASN A 32 16.79 5.81 1.87
CA ASN A 32 16.12 7.11 1.85
C ASN A 32 16.13 7.68 3.27
N ASN A 33 16.90 8.73 3.49
CA ASN A 33 16.95 9.44 4.76
C ASN A 33 15.98 10.64 4.72
N ILE A 34 14.98 10.61 5.59
CA ILE A 34 14.04 11.73 5.79
C ILE A 34 14.36 12.35 7.16
N LYS A 35 15.03 13.50 7.14
CA LYS A 35 15.45 14.18 8.35
C LYS A 35 14.29 14.94 8.97
N VAL A 36 13.89 14.52 10.19
CA VAL A 36 12.77 15.09 10.94
C VAL A 36 13.14 15.18 12.41
N ASN A 37 13.14 16.40 12.98
CA ASN A 37 13.62 16.67 14.34
C ASN A 37 12.52 16.79 15.42
N ARG A 38 11.23 16.77 15.02
CA ARG A 38 10.08 16.98 15.92
C ARG A 38 9.63 15.76 16.70
N PHE A 39 10.12 14.56 16.34
CA PHE A 39 9.78 13.32 17.03
C PHE A 39 10.87 12.87 18.00
N LYS A 40 10.48 12.15 19.05
CA LYS A 40 11.40 11.50 20.00
C LYS A 40 11.77 10.07 19.59
N THR A 41 11.14 9.58 18.54
CA THR A 41 11.36 8.23 18.01
C THR A 41 11.88 8.32 16.58
N ILE A 42 12.69 7.34 16.22
CA ILE A 42 13.05 7.04 14.83
C ILE A 42 12.14 5.93 14.30
N ARG A 43 11.94 5.93 13.00
CA ARG A 43 11.26 4.85 12.27
C ARG A 43 12.13 4.42 11.10
N MET A 44 12.28 3.10 10.96
CA MET A 44 12.92 2.49 9.80
C MET A 44 11.93 1.53 9.17
N SER A 45 11.76 1.60 7.85
CA SER A 45 11.01 0.60 7.10
C SER A 45 11.84 0.06 5.95
N ILE A 46 11.83 -1.26 5.77
CA ILE A 46 12.46 -1.97 4.67
C ILE A 46 11.33 -2.55 3.83
N ASN A 47 11.16 -2.04 2.62
CA ASN A 47 10.12 -2.47 1.70
C ASN A 47 10.76 -3.31 0.60
N LEU A 48 10.41 -4.59 0.55
CA LEU A 48 10.90 -5.56 -0.42
C LEU A 48 9.81 -5.77 -1.49
N TYR A 49 10.06 -5.26 -2.69
CA TYR A 49 9.16 -5.35 -3.82
C TYR A 49 9.53 -6.57 -4.66
N VAL A 50 8.61 -7.51 -4.80
CA VAL A 50 8.75 -8.73 -5.62
C VAL A 50 7.61 -8.84 -6.62
N PRO A 51 7.77 -9.58 -7.74
CA PRO A 51 6.68 -9.83 -8.66
C PRO A 51 5.51 -10.50 -7.95
N LEU A 52 4.30 -9.99 -8.16
CA LEU A 52 3.10 -10.63 -7.65
C LEU A 52 2.72 -11.79 -8.58
N ASN A 53 2.78 -13.02 -8.09
CA ASN A 53 2.34 -14.22 -8.80
C ASN A 53 1.63 -15.17 -7.84
N VAL A 54 0.93 -16.14 -8.36
CA VAL A 54 0.09 -17.05 -7.57
C VAL A 54 0.93 -17.96 -6.67
N GLU A 55 2.09 -18.41 -7.17
CA GLU A 55 2.95 -19.38 -6.47
C GLU A 55 3.66 -18.75 -5.27
N ASP A 56 4.26 -17.57 -5.45
CA ASP A 56 5.07 -16.92 -4.43
C ASP A 56 4.24 -16.12 -3.41
N ALA A 57 3.03 -15.66 -3.79
CA ALA A 57 2.25 -14.75 -2.94
C ALA A 57 1.96 -15.32 -1.54
N ALA A 58 1.62 -16.62 -1.47
CA ALA A 58 1.38 -17.31 -0.22
C ALA A 58 2.66 -17.55 0.58
N HIS A 59 3.77 -17.93 -0.09
CA HIS A 59 5.08 -18.12 0.54
C HIS A 59 5.57 -16.82 1.18
N ASN A 60 5.55 -15.72 0.43
CA ASN A 60 5.95 -14.40 0.92
C ASN A 60 5.10 -13.91 2.08
N ALA A 61 3.77 -14.12 2.02
CA ALA A 61 2.87 -13.74 3.10
C ALA A 61 3.17 -14.49 4.40
N LEU A 62 3.55 -15.75 4.33
CA LEU A 62 3.92 -16.55 5.49
C LEU A 62 5.34 -16.24 5.98
N LEU A 63 6.28 -16.12 5.05
CA LEU A 63 7.69 -15.82 5.33
C LEU A 63 7.86 -14.53 6.15
N ARG A 64 7.11 -13.46 5.83
CA ARG A 64 7.20 -12.19 6.56
C ARG A 64 6.93 -12.34 8.06
N GLY A 65 5.97 -13.18 8.45
CA GLY A 65 5.64 -13.45 9.84
C GLY A 65 6.76 -14.21 10.55
N LEU A 66 7.25 -15.26 9.91
CA LEU A 66 8.34 -16.08 10.44
C LEU A 66 9.61 -15.26 10.68
N LEU A 67 10.00 -14.38 9.76
CA LEU A 67 11.19 -13.55 9.89
C LEU A 67 11.12 -12.60 11.10
N THR A 68 9.92 -12.10 11.47
CA THR A 68 9.77 -11.19 12.63
C THR A 68 9.55 -11.91 13.97
N ARG A 69 9.49 -13.24 13.96
CA ARG A 69 9.22 -14.02 15.17
C ARG A 69 10.49 -14.37 15.94
N SER A 70 11.53 -14.76 15.24
CA SER A 70 12.83 -15.13 15.79
C SER A 70 13.92 -14.99 14.72
N CYS A 71 15.18 -14.92 15.14
CA CYS A 71 16.32 -14.93 14.26
C CYS A 71 17.44 -15.79 14.87
N LYS A 72 18.50 -16.03 14.14
CA LYS A 72 19.60 -16.88 14.60
C LYS A 72 20.21 -16.41 15.93
N ALA A 73 20.34 -15.09 16.11
CA ALA A 73 20.87 -14.50 17.36
C ALA A 73 19.86 -14.57 18.52
N TYR A 74 18.56 -14.63 18.23
CA TYR A 74 17.48 -14.68 19.21
C TYR A 74 16.47 -15.74 18.77
N PRO A 75 16.75 -17.04 19.05
CA PRO A 75 16.07 -18.18 18.43
C PRO A 75 14.66 -18.46 18.97
N ASP A 76 14.23 -17.75 20.01
CA ASP A 76 12.85 -17.83 20.53
C ASP A 76 12.26 -16.45 20.81
N PHE A 77 10.95 -16.41 20.84
CA PHE A 77 10.16 -15.17 21.06
C PHE A 77 10.54 -14.44 22.36
N THR A 78 10.86 -15.18 23.44
CA THR A 78 11.22 -14.59 24.72
C THR A 78 12.55 -13.85 24.66
N GLN A 79 13.57 -14.46 24.04
CA GLN A 79 14.88 -13.83 23.86
C GLN A 79 14.76 -12.61 22.92
N PHE A 80 14.01 -12.74 21.84
CA PHE A 80 13.76 -11.64 20.92
C PHE A 80 13.05 -10.47 21.61
N SER A 81 11.97 -10.74 22.35
CA SER A 81 11.24 -9.72 23.12
C SER A 81 12.10 -9.05 24.19
N LYS A 82 13.00 -9.81 24.88
CA LYS A 82 13.96 -9.22 25.81
C LYS A 82 14.93 -8.27 25.12
N LYS A 83 15.41 -8.61 23.91
CA LYS A 83 16.28 -7.70 23.13
C LYS A 83 15.53 -6.43 22.74
N LEU A 84 14.28 -6.53 22.28
CA LEU A 84 13.46 -5.36 21.96
C LEU A 84 13.25 -4.46 23.18
N SER A 85 12.96 -5.06 24.35
CA SER A 85 12.81 -4.32 25.61
C SER A 85 14.12 -3.62 26.02
N ALA A 86 15.26 -4.29 25.85
CA ALA A 86 16.59 -3.71 26.13
C ALA A 86 16.93 -2.55 25.19
N LEU A 87 16.33 -2.50 23.99
CA LEU A 87 16.44 -1.39 23.06
C LEU A 87 15.33 -0.34 23.31
N TYR A 88 15.09 0.01 24.57
CA TYR A 88 14.12 1.02 25.00
C TYR A 88 12.67 0.72 24.55
N GLY A 89 12.29 -0.54 24.43
CA GLY A 89 10.97 -0.94 23.98
C GLY A 89 10.77 -0.73 22.48
N THR A 90 11.81 -0.92 21.69
CA THR A 90 11.72 -0.95 20.22
C THR A 90 10.66 -1.96 19.80
N ASP A 91 9.84 -1.59 18.82
CA ASP A 91 8.87 -2.46 18.18
C ASP A 91 9.33 -2.85 16.77
N ILE A 92 9.17 -4.13 16.42
CA ILE A 92 9.42 -4.63 15.05
C ILE A 92 8.17 -5.35 14.58
N VAL A 93 7.60 -4.84 13.49
CA VAL A 93 6.40 -5.39 12.86
C VAL A 93 6.62 -5.64 11.38
N SER A 94 5.84 -6.55 10.81
CA SER A 94 5.85 -6.80 9.37
C SER A 94 4.45 -6.77 8.78
N SER A 95 4.38 -6.41 7.50
CA SER A 95 3.13 -6.40 6.74
C SER A 95 3.37 -6.85 5.30
N VAL A 96 2.30 -7.23 4.60
CA VAL A 96 2.31 -7.50 3.17
C VAL A 96 1.17 -6.76 2.50
N LYS A 97 1.47 -6.12 1.37
CA LYS A 97 0.49 -5.39 0.55
C LYS A 97 0.74 -5.64 -0.94
N LYS A 98 -0.18 -5.18 -1.78
CA LYS A 98 -0.01 -5.16 -3.25
C LYS A 98 0.18 -3.73 -3.73
N THR A 99 1.02 -3.56 -4.72
CA THR A 99 1.24 -2.28 -5.41
C THR A 99 1.38 -2.55 -6.90
N GLY A 100 0.27 -2.44 -7.64
CA GLY A 100 0.22 -2.87 -9.03
C GLY A 100 0.48 -4.37 -9.18
N ALA A 101 1.48 -4.71 -9.98
CA ALA A 101 1.94 -6.08 -10.17
C ALA A 101 3.06 -6.49 -9.18
N TYR A 102 3.31 -5.68 -8.14
CA TYR A 102 4.20 -6.05 -7.04
C TYR A 102 3.44 -6.56 -5.82
N GLN A 103 3.99 -7.58 -5.17
CA GLN A 103 3.78 -7.85 -3.77
C GLN A 103 4.88 -7.15 -2.97
N VAL A 104 4.54 -6.51 -1.86
CA VAL A 104 5.48 -5.72 -1.06
C VAL A 104 5.47 -6.25 0.37
N LEU A 105 6.62 -6.79 0.78
CA LEU A 105 6.86 -7.15 2.17
C LEU A 105 7.53 -5.98 2.86
N THR A 106 6.94 -5.50 3.95
CA THR A 106 7.47 -4.38 4.71
C THR A 106 7.85 -4.83 6.11
N PHE A 107 9.09 -4.55 6.51
CA PHE A 107 9.59 -4.75 7.87
C PHE A 107 9.85 -3.38 8.47
N THR A 108 9.22 -3.09 9.59
CA THR A 108 9.28 -1.76 10.22
C THR A 108 9.78 -1.89 11.64
N ALA A 109 10.75 -1.06 12.00
CA ALA A 109 11.18 -0.86 13.38
C ALA A 109 10.87 0.57 13.82
N VAL A 110 10.39 0.72 15.05
CA VAL A 110 10.17 2.01 15.72
C VAL A 110 10.87 1.97 17.07
N GLY A 111 11.78 2.89 17.30
CA GLY A 111 12.53 2.98 18.56
C GLY A 111 12.83 4.42 18.95
N ILE A 112 13.51 4.60 20.08
CA ILE A 112 13.92 5.92 20.55
C ILE A 112 14.98 6.52 19.63
N ASP A 113 14.95 7.84 19.42
CA ASP A 113 16.02 8.55 18.72
C ASP A 113 17.26 8.66 19.63
N ASP A 114 18.47 8.55 19.09
CA ASP A 114 19.74 8.53 19.80
C ASP A 114 19.92 9.77 20.71
N ARG A 115 19.28 10.89 20.41
CA ARG A 115 19.30 12.10 21.24
C ARG A 115 18.66 11.94 22.63
N TYR A 116 17.81 10.94 22.80
CA TYR A 116 17.05 10.71 24.04
C TYR A 116 17.50 9.46 24.80
N VAL A 117 18.60 8.84 24.38
CA VAL A 117 19.21 7.69 25.03
C VAL A 117 20.00 8.12 26.26
N PHE A 118 19.92 7.36 27.36
CA PHE A 118 20.60 7.67 28.63
C PHE A 118 22.03 7.11 28.71
N THR A 119 22.46 6.35 27.71
CA THR A 119 23.77 5.70 27.63
C THR A 119 24.50 6.19 26.38
N ASP A 120 25.78 5.83 26.24
CA ASP A 120 26.57 6.14 25.04
C ASP A 120 26.30 5.16 23.88
N GLU A 121 25.24 4.33 23.97
CA GLU A 121 24.85 3.40 22.92
C GLU A 121 24.17 4.14 21.76
N ILE A 122 24.51 3.72 20.55
CA ILE A 122 23.87 4.23 19.31
C ILE A 122 22.72 3.28 18.98
N ILE A 123 21.53 3.60 19.49
CA ILE A 123 20.34 2.75 19.40
C ILE A 123 19.87 2.59 17.95
N SER A 124 19.98 3.64 17.14
CA SER A 124 19.67 3.56 15.70
C SER A 124 20.48 2.48 14.97
N ALA A 125 21.78 2.37 15.28
CA ALA A 125 22.64 1.32 14.73
C ALA A 125 22.25 -0.07 15.24
N GLU A 126 21.92 -0.22 16.53
CA GLU A 126 21.51 -1.49 17.11
C GLU A 126 20.16 -1.97 16.55
N ILE A 127 19.19 -1.07 16.35
CA ILE A 127 17.92 -1.38 15.68
C ILE A 127 18.17 -1.81 14.24
N SER A 128 19.04 -1.11 13.50
CA SER A 128 19.41 -1.47 12.13
C SER A 128 20.05 -2.85 12.06
N LYS A 129 20.96 -3.17 12.98
CA LYS A 129 21.57 -4.51 13.09
C LYS A 129 20.52 -5.58 13.37
N LEU A 130 19.56 -5.30 14.26
CA LEU A 130 18.49 -6.24 14.58
C LEU A 130 17.56 -6.48 13.39
N LEU A 131 17.22 -5.44 12.61
CA LEU A 131 16.51 -5.61 11.35
C LEU A 131 17.29 -6.45 10.34
N CYS A 132 18.60 -6.25 10.25
CA CYS A 132 19.46 -7.10 9.43
C CYS A 132 19.47 -8.55 9.92
N GLU A 133 19.55 -8.79 11.24
CA GLU A 133 19.49 -10.15 11.80
C GLU A 133 18.16 -10.84 11.43
N VAL A 134 17.04 -10.13 11.55
CA VAL A 134 15.71 -10.64 11.19
C VAL A 134 15.64 -11.04 9.72
N ILE A 135 16.18 -10.23 8.82
CA ILE A 135 16.03 -10.41 7.38
C ILE A 135 17.10 -11.36 6.80
N PHE A 136 18.37 -11.24 7.22
CA PHE A 136 19.52 -11.95 6.63
C PHE A 136 19.93 -13.21 7.38
N ASN A 137 19.60 -13.31 8.68
CA ASN A 137 19.97 -14.43 9.54
C ASN A 137 18.76 -15.04 10.24
N PRO A 138 17.73 -15.52 9.49
CA PRO A 138 16.55 -16.13 10.10
C PRO A 138 16.91 -17.40 10.88
N ASN A 139 16.02 -17.83 11.77
CA ASN A 139 16.18 -19.05 12.57
C ASN A 139 15.91 -20.30 11.72
N ILE A 140 16.92 -20.70 10.93
CA ILE A 140 16.91 -21.88 10.07
C ILE A 140 17.87 -22.93 10.67
N THR A 141 17.35 -24.13 10.91
CA THR A 141 18.11 -25.28 11.40
C THR A 141 17.84 -26.49 10.50
N ASP A 142 18.86 -27.25 10.15
CA ASP A 142 18.76 -28.44 9.27
C ASP A 142 18.01 -28.16 7.94
N GLY A 143 18.21 -26.96 7.38
CA GLY A 143 17.65 -26.56 6.09
C GLY A 143 16.18 -26.17 6.11
N LYS A 144 15.58 -25.93 7.29
CA LYS A 144 14.17 -25.54 7.43
C LYS A 144 13.95 -24.52 8.54
N PHE A 145 12.85 -23.78 8.46
CA PHE A 145 12.34 -22.98 9.57
C PHE A 145 11.80 -23.86 10.70
N ASN A 146 11.71 -23.33 11.92
CA ASN A 146 11.18 -24.05 13.07
C ASN A 146 9.72 -24.47 12.83
N ASP A 147 9.40 -25.77 13.02
CA ASP A 147 8.07 -26.32 12.74
C ASP A 147 6.96 -25.66 13.59
N ASN A 148 7.22 -25.36 14.87
CA ASN A 148 6.24 -24.75 15.75
C ASN A 148 5.94 -23.31 15.34
N ASP A 149 6.96 -22.52 15.00
CA ASP A 149 6.82 -21.14 14.53
C ASP A 149 6.07 -21.12 13.19
N PHE A 150 6.40 -22.03 12.28
CA PHE A 150 5.72 -22.20 11.00
C PHE A 150 4.22 -22.50 11.18
N GLU A 151 3.85 -23.46 12.01
CA GLU A 151 2.45 -23.83 12.22
C GLU A 151 1.66 -22.68 12.86
N GLN A 152 2.28 -21.92 13.76
CA GLN A 152 1.63 -20.77 14.38
C GLN A 152 1.39 -19.65 13.37
N GLU A 153 2.41 -19.30 12.55
CA GLU A 153 2.26 -18.26 11.53
C GLU A 153 1.28 -18.68 10.44
N ARG A 154 1.29 -19.97 10.03
CA ARG A 154 0.33 -20.50 9.06
C ARG A 154 -1.11 -20.35 9.56
N ARG A 155 -1.36 -20.71 10.83
CA ARG A 155 -2.67 -20.55 11.44
C ARG A 155 -3.07 -19.07 11.51
N GLN A 156 -2.18 -18.19 11.97
CA GLN A 156 -2.46 -16.74 12.03
C GLN A 156 -2.78 -16.15 10.65
N LEU A 157 -2.08 -16.60 9.60
CA LEU A 157 -2.37 -16.16 8.23
C LEU A 157 -3.74 -16.63 7.74
N LEU A 158 -4.12 -17.88 8.03
CA LEU A 158 -5.45 -18.40 7.70
C LEU A 158 -6.55 -17.66 8.50
N ASP A 159 -6.34 -17.45 9.79
CA ASP A 159 -7.27 -16.67 10.63
C ASP A 159 -7.43 -15.23 10.13
N ALA A 160 -6.35 -14.61 9.63
CA ALA A 160 -6.41 -13.27 9.03
C ALA A 160 -7.22 -13.25 7.72
N ILE A 161 -7.11 -14.28 6.89
CA ILE A 161 -7.93 -14.43 5.67
C ILE A 161 -9.40 -14.61 6.02
N ASP A 162 -9.69 -15.46 7.01
CA ASP A 162 -11.07 -15.68 7.50
C ASP A 162 -11.66 -14.41 8.10
N ALA A 163 -10.85 -13.62 8.80
CA ALA A 163 -11.28 -12.34 9.37
C ALA A 163 -11.67 -11.31 8.29
N GLU A 164 -11.01 -11.32 7.12
CA GLU A 164 -11.39 -10.45 5.98
C GLU A 164 -12.82 -10.73 5.50
N PHE A 165 -13.29 -11.98 5.61
CA PHE A 165 -14.68 -12.33 5.28
C PHE A 165 -15.71 -11.68 6.22
N ASN A 166 -15.35 -11.36 7.45
CA ASN A 166 -16.25 -10.72 8.41
C ASN A 166 -16.47 -9.22 8.13
N ASP A 167 -15.52 -8.55 7.48
CA ASP A 167 -15.72 -7.20 6.93
C ASP A 167 -16.47 -7.30 5.60
N LYS A 168 -17.80 -7.28 5.65
CA LYS A 168 -18.66 -7.43 4.45
C LYS A 168 -18.46 -6.34 3.40
N ARG A 169 -18.01 -5.13 3.79
CA ARG A 169 -17.65 -4.08 2.85
C ARG A 169 -16.35 -4.42 2.13
N GLY A 170 -15.31 -4.75 2.88
CA GLY A 170 -14.02 -5.17 2.32
C GLY A 170 -14.15 -6.43 1.46
N TYR A 171 -14.94 -7.42 1.92
CA TYR A 171 -15.25 -8.63 1.16
C TYR A 171 -15.91 -8.32 -0.19
N ALA A 172 -16.94 -7.46 -0.21
CA ALA A 172 -17.63 -7.08 -1.44
C ALA A 172 -16.68 -6.39 -2.45
N ILE A 173 -15.84 -5.46 -1.98
CA ILE A 173 -14.85 -4.78 -2.81
C ILE A 173 -13.80 -5.77 -3.34
N SER A 174 -13.29 -6.65 -2.48
CA SER A 174 -12.29 -7.66 -2.86
C SER A 174 -12.85 -8.66 -3.87
N THR A 175 -14.11 -9.09 -3.69
CA THR A 175 -14.78 -10.01 -4.61
C THR A 175 -15.05 -9.36 -5.96
N MET A 176 -15.53 -8.10 -5.97
CA MET A 176 -15.69 -7.32 -7.20
C MET A 176 -14.35 -7.22 -7.94
N LEU A 177 -13.26 -6.84 -7.26
CA LEU A 177 -11.93 -6.74 -7.86
C LEU A 177 -11.42 -8.10 -8.38
N SER A 178 -11.69 -9.20 -7.68
CA SER A 178 -11.30 -10.54 -8.13
C SER A 178 -12.02 -10.96 -9.43
N ASN A 179 -13.27 -10.52 -9.61
CA ASN A 179 -14.00 -10.73 -10.87
C ASN A 179 -13.50 -9.82 -11.98
N MET A 180 -13.35 -8.53 -11.70
CA MET A 180 -12.89 -7.50 -12.65
C MET A 180 -11.49 -7.79 -13.19
N LEU A 181 -10.58 -8.23 -12.31
CA LEU A 181 -9.15 -8.39 -12.59
C LEU A 181 -8.71 -9.85 -12.76
N LYS A 182 -9.64 -10.77 -13.04
CA LYS A 182 -9.36 -12.22 -13.07
C LYS A 182 -8.25 -12.63 -14.03
N ASN A 183 -7.99 -11.84 -15.07
CA ASN A 183 -6.97 -12.08 -16.08
C ASN A 183 -5.75 -11.13 -15.95
N GLU A 184 -5.65 -10.39 -14.86
CA GLU A 184 -4.59 -9.42 -14.62
C GLU A 184 -3.78 -9.81 -13.37
N THR A 185 -2.47 -9.59 -13.40
CA THR A 185 -1.57 -9.88 -12.27
C THR A 185 -2.03 -9.19 -10.98
N CYS A 186 -2.49 -7.95 -11.08
CA CYS A 186 -2.98 -7.20 -9.93
C CYS A 186 -4.28 -7.77 -9.32
N GLY A 187 -4.95 -8.72 -9.97
CA GLY A 187 -6.10 -9.49 -9.44
C GLY A 187 -5.70 -10.56 -8.43
N ILE A 188 -4.45 -11.00 -8.42
CA ILE A 188 -3.94 -12.00 -7.47
C ILE A 188 -4.06 -11.43 -6.03
N LYS A 189 -4.55 -12.25 -5.11
CA LYS A 189 -4.71 -11.86 -3.70
C LYS A 189 -3.33 -11.68 -3.02
N ARG A 190 -3.22 -10.69 -2.11
CA ARG A 190 -1.96 -10.38 -1.41
C ARG A 190 -1.39 -11.51 -0.56
N TYR A 191 -2.25 -12.42 -0.09
CA TYR A 191 -1.89 -13.58 0.71
C TYR A 191 -1.84 -14.89 -0.09
N GLY A 192 -2.04 -14.83 -1.42
CA GLY A 192 -2.27 -16.02 -2.23
C GLY A 192 -3.62 -16.69 -1.92
N SER A 193 -3.73 -17.98 -2.19
CA SER A 193 -4.91 -18.78 -1.89
C SER A 193 -4.72 -19.64 -0.63
N VAL A 194 -5.82 -20.02 0.01
CA VAL A 194 -5.82 -20.96 1.15
C VAL A 194 -5.23 -22.32 0.74
N GLU A 195 -5.51 -22.74 -0.49
CA GLU A 195 -5.01 -24.00 -1.06
C GLU A 195 -3.48 -23.98 -1.19
N GLU A 196 -2.90 -22.85 -1.64
CA GLU A 196 -1.45 -22.71 -1.71
C GLU A 196 -0.82 -22.66 -0.31
N ILE A 197 -1.40 -21.89 0.63
CA ILE A 197 -0.90 -21.81 2.02
C ILE A 197 -0.81 -23.21 2.67
N LYS A 198 -1.79 -24.09 2.39
CA LYS A 198 -1.80 -25.46 2.93
C LYS A 198 -0.71 -26.36 2.37
N LYS A 199 -0.17 -26.07 1.17
CA LYS A 199 0.91 -26.84 0.53
C LYS A 199 2.32 -26.43 0.95
N ILE A 200 2.47 -25.23 1.54
CA ILE A 200 3.77 -24.71 1.96
C ILE A 200 4.36 -25.56 3.06
N THR A 201 5.68 -25.78 2.99
CA THR A 201 6.46 -26.47 4.01
C THR A 201 7.56 -25.56 4.58
N PRO A 202 8.07 -25.83 5.78
CA PRO A 202 9.18 -25.07 6.35
C PRO A 202 10.44 -25.04 5.48
N GLU A 203 10.67 -26.10 4.69
CA GLU A 203 11.79 -26.22 3.76
C GLU A 203 11.59 -25.32 2.54
N SER A 204 10.38 -25.30 1.93
CA SER A 204 10.09 -24.49 0.75
C SER A 204 10.25 -22.99 1.00
N LEU A 205 10.02 -22.54 2.24
CA LEU A 205 10.22 -21.14 2.64
C LEU A 205 11.68 -20.71 2.68
N VAL A 206 12.62 -21.65 2.85
CA VAL A 206 14.07 -21.34 2.81
C VAL A 206 14.48 -20.90 1.41
N ASP A 207 13.97 -21.56 0.38
CA ASP A 207 14.28 -21.21 -1.00
C ASP A 207 13.61 -19.88 -1.39
N GLU A 208 12.36 -19.66 -0.94
CA GLU A 208 11.69 -18.37 -1.14
C GLU A 208 12.41 -17.21 -0.41
N TRP A 209 12.91 -17.42 0.81
CA TRP A 209 13.73 -16.45 1.52
C TRP A 209 15.00 -16.08 0.74
N LYS A 210 15.73 -17.06 0.17
CA LYS A 210 16.91 -16.80 -0.66
C LYS A 210 16.53 -15.99 -1.92
N LYS A 211 15.43 -16.36 -2.58
CA LYS A 211 14.90 -15.67 -3.74
C LYS A 211 14.53 -14.22 -3.39
N LEU A 212 13.83 -14.01 -2.26
CA LEU A 212 13.48 -12.67 -1.76
C LEU A 212 14.71 -11.78 -1.60
N LEU A 213 15.78 -12.27 -0.99
CA LEU A 213 17.02 -11.51 -0.80
C LEU A 213 17.72 -11.19 -2.13
N LYS A 214 17.70 -12.11 -3.09
CA LYS A 214 18.35 -11.96 -4.37
C LYS A 214 17.59 -11.04 -5.33
N ASP A 215 16.28 -11.22 -5.43
CA ASP A 215 15.51 -10.70 -6.57
C ASP A 215 14.64 -9.48 -6.22
N SER A 216 14.42 -9.17 -4.93
CA SER A 216 13.59 -8.01 -4.56
C SER A 216 14.22 -6.68 -4.96
N VAL A 217 13.40 -5.70 -5.33
CA VAL A 217 13.79 -4.29 -5.30
C VAL A 217 13.52 -3.78 -3.89
N VAL A 218 14.48 -3.05 -3.31
CA VAL A 218 14.44 -2.69 -1.89
C VAL A 218 14.48 -1.18 -1.70
N GLU A 219 13.50 -0.66 -0.98
CA GLU A 219 13.47 0.73 -0.52
C GLU A 219 13.50 0.76 1.00
N ILE A 220 14.58 1.30 1.55
CA ILE A 220 14.75 1.51 2.98
C ILE A 220 14.45 2.97 3.27
N PHE A 221 13.52 3.23 4.19
CA PHE A 221 13.24 4.59 4.67
C PHE A 221 13.69 4.71 6.13
N TYR A 222 14.47 5.75 6.39
CA TYR A 222 14.87 6.18 7.72
C TYR A 222 14.22 7.52 8.02
N ILE A 223 13.41 7.60 9.05
CA ILE A 223 12.72 8.82 9.48
C ILE A 223 13.19 9.15 10.89
N GLY A 224 13.93 10.25 11.05
CA GLY A 224 14.48 10.68 12.34
C GLY A 224 15.46 11.84 12.18
N ASP A 225 16.01 12.31 13.29
CA ASP A 225 16.99 13.42 13.26
C ASP A 225 18.44 12.95 13.35
N SER A 226 18.71 11.85 14.07
CA SER A 226 20.05 11.34 14.31
C SER A 226 20.20 9.89 13.88
N GLY A 227 21.44 9.44 13.67
CA GLY A 227 21.78 8.03 13.45
C GLY A 227 21.62 7.49 12.03
N ALA A 228 21.13 8.27 11.07
CA ALA A 228 20.90 7.83 9.69
C ALA A 228 22.18 7.31 9.01
N ASP A 229 23.33 7.95 9.23
CA ASP A 229 24.64 7.54 8.70
C ASP A 229 25.08 6.18 9.24
N LYS A 230 24.76 5.88 10.50
CA LYS A 230 25.05 4.59 11.13
C LYS A 230 24.14 3.49 10.59
N ALA A 231 22.84 3.81 10.44
CA ALA A 231 21.88 2.89 9.84
C ALA A 231 22.25 2.57 8.39
N GLU A 232 22.52 3.58 7.56
CA GLU A 232 22.97 3.44 6.17
C GLU A 232 24.16 2.49 6.05
N LYS A 233 25.18 2.70 6.92
CA LYS A 233 26.36 1.84 6.93
C LYS A 233 26.02 0.39 7.24
N VAL A 234 25.17 0.13 8.23
CA VAL A 234 24.77 -1.24 8.61
C VAL A 234 24.06 -1.94 7.44
N PHE A 235 23.13 -1.26 6.76
CA PHE A 235 22.43 -1.82 5.61
C PHE A 235 23.36 -2.01 4.40
N THR A 236 24.25 -1.04 4.13
CA THR A 236 25.25 -1.17 3.07
C THR A 236 26.14 -2.39 3.29
N ASP A 237 26.67 -2.57 4.51
CA ASP A 237 27.53 -3.70 4.87
C ASP A 237 26.78 -5.05 4.79
N ALA A 238 25.48 -5.07 5.05
CA ALA A 238 24.66 -6.28 4.94
C ALA A 238 24.38 -6.66 3.48
N TYR A 239 23.88 -5.71 2.67
CA TYR A 239 23.54 -5.96 1.27
C TYR A 239 24.74 -6.19 0.37
N SER A 240 25.94 -5.63 0.69
CA SER A 240 27.17 -5.88 -0.06
C SER A 240 27.61 -7.35 -0.12
N LYS A 241 27.06 -8.19 0.76
CA LYS A 241 27.37 -9.64 0.84
C LYS A 241 26.45 -10.51 0.01
N ILE A 242 25.41 -9.92 -0.61
CA ILE A 242 24.40 -10.63 -1.38
C ILE A 242 24.63 -10.38 -2.87
N ASP A 243 24.76 -11.44 -3.63
CA ASP A 243 24.73 -11.37 -5.11
C ASP A 243 23.26 -11.18 -5.54
N ARG A 244 22.95 -10.00 -6.13
CA ARG A 244 21.60 -9.55 -6.39
C ARG A 244 21.27 -9.49 -7.87
N THR A 245 20.03 -9.81 -8.19
CA THR A 245 19.46 -9.69 -9.55
C THR A 245 18.06 -9.09 -9.43
N PRO A 246 17.95 -7.76 -9.21
CA PRO A 246 16.67 -7.13 -8.94
C PRO A 246 15.63 -7.38 -10.03
N CYS A 247 14.42 -7.74 -9.62
CA CYS A 247 13.33 -8.04 -10.53
C CYS A 247 12.87 -6.80 -11.31
N LYS A 248 12.34 -7.06 -12.52
CA LYS A 248 11.63 -6.05 -13.33
C LYS A 248 10.20 -6.52 -13.51
N VAL A 249 9.24 -5.65 -13.22
CA VAL A 249 7.82 -5.96 -13.29
C VAL A 249 7.14 -5.07 -14.30
N ASP A 250 6.35 -5.66 -15.18
CA ASP A 250 5.50 -4.91 -16.10
C ASP A 250 4.31 -4.32 -15.32
N MET A 251 4.17 -3.01 -15.38
CA MET A 251 3.11 -2.24 -14.72
C MET A 251 2.02 -1.80 -15.70
N SER A 252 1.93 -2.46 -16.85
CA SER A 252 0.83 -2.26 -17.78
C SER A 252 -0.51 -2.59 -17.12
N TYR A 253 -1.56 -1.93 -17.54
CA TYR A 253 -2.91 -2.11 -17.02
C TYR A 253 -3.95 -1.96 -18.14
N VAL A 254 -5.14 -2.50 -17.95
CA VAL A 254 -6.24 -2.42 -18.91
C VAL A 254 -6.90 -1.05 -18.80
N LYS A 255 -6.92 -0.29 -19.91
CA LYS A 255 -7.40 1.11 -19.94
C LYS A 255 -8.91 1.27 -20.01
N SER A 256 -9.61 0.33 -20.63
CA SER A 256 -11.07 0.39 -20.84
C SER A 256 -11.69 -0.99 -20.76
N ALA A 257 -12.96 -1.06 -20.51
CA ALA A 257 -13.77 -2.27 -20.59
C ALA A 257 -14.62 -2.25 -21.87
N ASP A 258 -14.71 -3.39 -22.55
CA ASP A 258 -15.54 -3.56 -23.74
C ASP A 258 -16.97 -3.94 -23.36
N GLU A 259 -17.15 -4.69 -22.28
CA GLU A 259 -18.46 -5.15 -21.78
C GLU A 259 -18.56 -5.00 -20.26
N VAL A 260 -19.78 -4.80 -19.77
CA VAL A 260 -20.04 -4.71 -18.33
C VAL A 260 -20.35 -6.08 -17.76
N GLN A 261 -19.51 -6.56 -16.86
CA GLN A 261 -19.76 -7.78 -16.09
C GLN A 261 -20.71 -7.49 -14.92
N ARG A 262 -21.73 -8.37 -14.71
CA ARG A 262 -22.64 -8.28 -13.56
C ARG A 262 -22.57 -9.54 -12.72
N VAL A 263 -22.31 -9.39 -11.42
CA VAL A 263 -22.19 -10.49 -10.47
C VAL A 263 -23.08 -10.20 -9.27
N VAL A 264 -23.94 -11.16 -8.92
CA VAL A 264 -24.79 -11.09 -7.74
C VAL A 264 -24.50 -12.30 -6.85
N GLU A 265 -24.22 -12.04 -5.59
CA GLU A 265 -24.05 -13.05 -4.55
C GLU A 265 -25.08 -12.81 -3.45
N GLU A 266 -25.75 -13.86 -2.98
CA GLU A 266 -26.71 -13.78 -1.87
C GLU A 266 -26.07 -14.32 -0.60
N MET A 267 -26.12 -13.51 0.45
CA MET A 267 -25.56 -13.85 1.77
C MET A 267 -26.45 -13.29 2.88
N ASP A 268 -26.46 -13.94 4.03
CA ASP A 268 -27.07 -13.39 5.23
C ASP A 268 -26.22 -12.21 5.74
N VAL A 269 -26.63 -11.02 5.42
CA VAL A 269 -25.98 -9.75 5.79
C VAL A 269 -27.03 -8.74 6.26
N SER A 270 -26.69 -7.93 7.23
CA SER A 270 -27.62 -6.89 7.72
C SER A 270 -27.93 -5.82 6.68
N GLN A 271 -27.10 -5.68 5.64
CA GLN A 271 -27.19 -4.65 4.63
C GLN A 271 -26.51 -5.10 3.34
N SER A 272 -27.16 -4.96 2.21
CA SER A 272 -26.59 -5.22 0.90
C SER A 272 -25.45 -4.26 0.58
N LYS A 273 -24.47 -4.74 -0.22
CA LYS A 273 -23.37 -3.94 -0.74
C LYS A 273 -23.46 -3.88 -2.27
N LEU A 274 -23.43 -2.68 -2.79
CA LEU A 274 -23.34 -2.41 -4.24
C LEU A 274 -21.97 -1.85 -4.53
N VAL A 275 -21.20 -2.50 -5.40
CA VAL A 275 -19.85 -2.08 -5.77
C VAL A 275 -19.75 -1.99 -7.28
N LEU A 276 -19.35 -0.82 -7.80
CA LEU A 276 -19.11 -0.57 -9.20
C LEU A 276 -17.61 -0.37 -9.43
N GLY A 277 -17.03 -1.16 -10.32
CA GLY A 277 -15.63 -1.04 -10.76
C GLY A 277 -15.57 -0.37 -12.14
N PHE A 278 -14.76 0.66 -12.25
CA PHE A 278 -14.51 1.40 -13.49
C PHE A 278 -13.06 1.32 -13.89
N ARG A 279 -12.78 1.21 -15.20
CA ARG A 279 -11.49 1.54 -15.79
C ARG A 279 -11.42 3.05 -15.95
N SER A 280 -10.35 3.64 -15.50
CA SER A 280 -10.20 5.11 -15.54
C SER A 280 -9.52 5.63 -16.80
N GLY A 281 -8.94 4.73 -17.62
CA GLY A 281 -8.14 5.09 -18.78
C GLY A 281 -6.79 5.76 -18.46
N VAL A 282 -6.48 5.97 -17.18
CA VAL A 282 -5.27 6.64 -16.69
C VAL A 282 -4.71 5.88 -15.50
N GLY A 283 -3.42 5.56 -15.53
CA GLY A 283 -2.72 4.84 -14.47
C GLY A 283 -1.27 5.28 -14.31
N CYS A 284 -0.47 4.49 -13.59
CA CYS A 284 0.91 4.84 -13.24
C CYS A 284 1.87 4.95 -14.45
N THR A 285 1.49 4.45 -15.62
CA THR A 285 2.30 4.57 -16.86
C THR A 285 1.96 5.82 -17.68
N ASP A 286 0.97 6.58 -17.27
CA ASP A 286 0.60 7.86 -17.88
C ASP A 286 1.28 9.02 -17.14
N THR A 287 1.06 10.26 -17.61
CA THR A 287 1.70 11.43 -17.01
C THR A 287 1.21 11.69 -15.58
N GLU A 288 2.08 12.27 -14.76
CA GLU A 288 1.73 12.63 -13.38
C GLU A 288 0.50 13.55 -13.33
N LYS A 289 0.40 14.50 -14.24
CA LYS A 289 -0.74 15.42 -14.34
C LYS A 289 -2.06 14.68 -14.61
N GLU A 290 -2.05 13.67 -15.49
CA GLU A 290 -3.26 12.90 -15.82
C GLU A 290 -3.74 12.07 -14.63
N TRP A 291 -2.85 11.37 -13.90
CA TRP A 291 -3.32 10.59 -12.76
C TRP A 291 -3.69 11.48 -11.56
N ILE A 292 -3.10 12.68 -11.40
CA ILE A 292 -3.55 13.66 -10.41
C ILE A 292 -4.98 14.15 -10.76
N ALA A 293 -5.24 14.48 -12.03
CA ALA A 293 -6.58 14.84 -12.49
C ALA A 293 -7.59 13.71 -12.25
N GLY A 294 -7.22 12.44 -12.50
CA GLY A 294 -8.04 11.27 -12.22
C GLY A 294 -8.35 11.09 -10.73
N ARG A 295 -7.36 11.29 -9.84
CA ARG A 295 -7.57 11.25 -8.39
C ARG A 295 -8.48 12.38 -7.91
N LEU A 296 -8.28 13.60 -8.43
CA LEU A 296 -9.13 14.75 -8.09
C LEU A 296 -10.56 14.55 -8.61
N MET A 297 -10.73 14.05 -9.83
CA MET A 297 -12.01 13.68 -10.41
C MET A 297 -12.77 12.68 -9.51
N CYS A 298 -12.11 11.60 -9.09
CA CYS A 298 -12.71 10.62 -8.19
C CYS A 298 -13.07 11.23 -6.83
N ALA A 299 -12.23 12.12 -6.30
CA ALA A 299 -12.50 12.77 -5.02
C ALA A 299 -13.70 13.73 -5.09
N VAL A 300 -13.87 14.47 -6.19
CA VAL A 300 -15.06 15.30 -6.44
C VAL A 300 -16.31 14.43 -6.58
N LEU A 301 -16.19 13.28 -7.25
CA LEU A 301 -17.31 12.35 -7.39
C LEU A 301 -17.75 11.78 -6.05
N GLY A 302 -16.84 11.19 -5.26
CA GLY A 302 -17.23 10.42 -4.06
C GLY A 302 -16.17 10.31 -2.96
N GLY A 303 -15.08 11.10 -2.99
CA GLY A 303 -13.97 10.96 -2.04
C GLY A 303 -14.05 11.87 -0.80
N THR A 304 -15.03 12.78 -0.71
CA THR A 304 -15.15 13.75 0.39
C THR A 304 -16.57 13.92 0.87
N ALA A 305 -16.77 14.54 2.02
CA ALA A 305 -18.09 14.89 2.56
C ALA A 305 -18.84 15.95 1.70
N ASN A 306 -18.14 16.64 0.80
CA ASN A 306 -18.74 17.60 -0.13
C ASN A 306 -18.88 17.02 -1.55
N SER A 307 -18.65 15.73 -1.73
CA SER A 307 -18.68 15.05 -3.02
C SER A 307 -20.12 14.87 -3.55
N LYS A 308 -20.22 14.68 -4.87
CA LYS A 308 -21.51 14.47 -5.55
C LYS A 308 -22.27 13.27 -5.02
N LEU A 309 -21.63 12.12 -4.86
CA LEU A 309 -22.26 10.92 -4.33
C LEU A 309 -22.78 11.11 -2.90
N PHE A 310 -21.99 11.78 -2.05
CA PHE A 310 -22.42 12.07 -0.69
C PHE A 310 -23.66 12.98 -0.70
N ASN A 311 -23.60 14.10 -1.40
CA ASN A 311 -24.68 15.09 -1.38
C ASN A 311 -25.92 14.65 -2.16
N ASN A 312 -25.77 14.05 -3.34
CA ASN A 312 -26.90 13.80 -4.24
C ASN A 312 -27.51 12.41 -4.04
N VAL A 313 -26.69 11.37 -3.77
CA VAL A 313 -27.20 9.99 -3.65
C VAL A 313 -27.55 9.67 -2.20
N ARG A 314 -26.65 10.00 -1.24
CA ARG A 314 -26.87 9.72 0.18
C ARG A 314 -27.83 10.73 0.81
N GLU A 315 -27.50 12.04 0.78
CA GLU A 315 -28.24 13.06 1.55
C GLU A 315 -29.57 13.43 0.88
N LYS A 316 -29.56 13.87 -0.39
CA LYS A 316 -30.77 14.36 -1.04
C LYS A 316 -31.76 13.25 -1.39
N GLN A 317 -31.29 12.10 -1.88
CA GLN A 317 -32.15 11.00 -2.30
C GLN A 317 -32.36 9.93 -1.23
N SER A 318 -31.55 9.92 -0.16
CA SER A 318 -31.63 8.95 0.95
C SER A 318 -31.63 7.48 0.48
N LEU A 319 -30.91 7.17 -0.61
CA LEU A 319 -30.90 5.83 -1.22
C LEU A 319 -29.98 4.84 -0.50
N CYS A 320 -29.00 5.35 0.26
CA CYS A 320 -27.95 4.53 0.85
C CYS A 320 -27.45 5.10 2.18
N TYR A 321 -26.82 4.26 2.99
CA TYR A 321 -26.21 4.67 4.25
C TYR A 321 -24.85 5.34 4.04
N TYR A 322 -24.12 4.90 3.03
CA TYR A 322 -22.90 5.52 2.55
C TYR A 322 -22.78 5.28 1.03
N CYS A 323 -22.11 6.19 0.37
CA CYS A 323 -21.72 6.06 -1.03
C CYS A 323 -20.40 6.79 -1.20
N ALA A 324 -19.35 6.06 -1.56
CA ALA A 324 -18.00 6.58 -1.63
C ALA A 324 -17.29 6.11 -2.91
N ALA A 325 -16.34 6.92 -3.39
CA ALA A 325 -15.46 6.55 -4.49
C ALA A 325 -14.01 6.55 -4.05
N SER A 326 -13.23 5.59 -4.56
CA SER A 326 -11.80 5.49 -4.35
C SER A 326 -11.08 5.27 -5.68
N TYR A 327 -9.84 5.77 -5.77
CA TYR A 327 -9.05 5.72 -6.99
C TYR A 327 -7.71 5.02 -6.75
N ASN A 328 -7.46 3.96 -7.50
CA ASN A 328 -6.17 3.30 -7.56
C ASN A 328 -5.47 3.71 -8.87
N PHE A 329 -4.63 4.75 -8.80
CA PHE A 329 -3.92 5.26 -9.97
C PHE A 329 -2.90 4.25 -10.51
N ILE A 330 -2.42 3.31 -9.70
CA ILE A 330 -1.41 2.34 -10.13
C ILE A 330 -1.99 1.43 -11.21
N ASN A 331 -3.21 0.95 -11.02
CA ASN A 331 -3.89 0.04 -11.94
C ASN A 331 -4.95 0.75 -12.80
N GLY A 332 -5.05 2.07 -12.73
CA GLY A 332 -6.06 2.83 -13.48
C GLY A 332 -7.50 2.45 -13.13
N LEU A 333 -7.81 2.26 -11.83
CA LEU A 333 -9.11 1.81 -11.37
C LEU A 333 -9.81 2.88 -10.54
N MET A 334 -11.11 3.04 -10.74
CA MET A 334 -11.99 3.73 -9.81
C MET A 334 -13.06 2.75 -9.30
N ILE A 335 -13.27 2.75 -8.00
CA ILE A 335 -14.26 1.91 -7.33
C ILE A 335 -15.27 2.82 -6.66
N VAL A 336 -16.57 2.57 -6.90
CA VAL A 336 -17.66 3.19 -6.15
C VAL A 336 -18.31 2.10 -5.32
N ASP A 337 -18.40 2.28 -3.99
CA ASP A 337 -19.03 1.33 -3.10
C ASP A 337 -20.11 1.98 -2.23
N SER A 338 -21.18 1.24 -2.00
CA SER A 338 -22.37 1.75 -1.30
C SER A 338 -23.01 0.65 -0.45
N GLY A 339 -23.52 1.06 0.72
CA GLY A 339 -24.37 0.22 1.58
C GLY A 339 -25.83 0.57 1.39
N VAL A 340 -26.64 -0.38 0.92
CA VAL A 340 -28.02 -0.13 0.45
C VAL A 340 -29.01 -1.14 1.00
N LEU A 341 -30.29 -0.78 1.04
CA LEU A 341 -31.40 -1.74 1.18
C LEU A 341 -31.65 -2.46 -0.14
N ASN A 342 -32.13 -3.71 -0.12
CA ASN A 342 -32.42 -4.50 -1.32
C ASN A 342 -33.28 -3.76 -2.35
N GLU A 343 -34.32 -3.07 -1.89
CA GLU A 343 -35.27 -2.30 -2.71
C GLU A 343 -34.65 -1.06 -3.41
N ASN A 344 -33.50 -0.61 -2.90
CA ASN A 344 -32.82 0.59 -3.41
C ASN A 344 -31.60 0.27 -4.30
N ILE A 345 -31.21 -0.99 -4.49
CA ILE A 345 -30.00 -1.39 -5.25
C ILE A 345 -30.02 -0.76 -6.65
N GLU A 346 -31.08 -1.01 -7.44
CA GLU A 346 -31.16 -0.49 -8.82
C GLU A 346 -31.25 1.04 -8.88
N LYS A 347 -31.99 1.66 -7.94
CA LYS A 347 -32.11 3.12 -7.88
C LYS A 347 -30.76 3.76 -7.55
N THR A 348 -30.00 3.17 -6.61
CA THR A 348 -28.69 3.66 -6.21
C THR A 348 -27.68 3.50 -7.36
N GLU A 349 -27.67 2.36 -8.06
CA GLU A 349 -26.85 2.17 -9.25
C GLU A 349 -27.12 3.26 -10.31
N LYS A 350 -28.38 3.47 -10.65
CA LYS A 350 -28.78 4.51 -11.62
C LYS A 350 -28.37 5.91 -11.17
N ALA A 351 -28.52 6.22 -9.88
CA ALA A 351 -28.12 7.51 -9.33
C ALA A 351 -26.59 7.70 -9.39
N ILE A 352 -25.80 6.68 -9.06
CA ILE A 352 -24.33 6.72 -9.18
C ILE A 352 -23.91 6.96 -10.63
N LEU A 353 -24.46 6.18 -11.57
CA LEU A 353 -24.13 6.31 -12.99
C LEU A 353 -24.52 7.68 -13.55
N LYS A 354 -25.62 8.26 -13.05
CA LYS A 354 -26.03 9.63 -13.40
C LYS A 354 -24.99 10.66 -12.94
N GLU A 355 -24.48 10.56 -11.71
CA GLU A 355 -23.44 11.48 -11.22
C GLU A 355 -22.12 11.33 -12.01
N VAL A 356 -21.76 10.11 -12.44
CA VAL A 356 -20.62 9.88 -13.33
C VAL A 356 -20.85 10.58 -14.69
N GLU A 357 -22.06 10.48 -15.26
CA GLU A 357 -22.38 11.14 -16.51
C GLU A 357 -22.42 12.68 -16.36
N ASP A 358 -22.93 13.18 -15.24
CA ASP A 358 -22.89 14.61 -14.91
C ASP A 358 -21.43 15.11 -14.83
N MET A 359 -20.49 14.32 -14.29
CA MET A 359 -19.05 14.63 -14.31
C MET A 359 -18.50 14.73 -15.74
N LYS A 360 -18.84 13.76 -16.63
CA LYS A 360 -18.40 13.76 -18.04
C LYS A 360 -18.93 14.96 -18.82
N ASN A 361 -20.12 15.43 -18.49
CA ASN A 361 -20.76 16.59 -19.11
C ASN A 361 -20.34 17.94 -18.50
N GLY A 362 -19.41 17.94 -17.53
CA GLY A 362 -18.92 19.15 -16.89
C GLY A 362 -19.87 19.78 -15.87
N ASN A 363 -20.91 19.06 -15.44
CA ASN A 363 -21.83 19.48 -14.39
C ASN A 363 -21.16 19.40 -13.01
N ILE A 364 -20.07 20.15 -12.84
CA ILE A 364 -19.27 20.26 -11.63
C ILE A 364 -19.22 21.74 -11.26
N THR A 365 -19.54 22.05 -10.02
CA THR A 365 -19.48 23.43 -9.52
C THR A 365 -18.05 23.78 -9.04
N ASP A 366 -17.68 25.05 -9.09
CA ASP A 366 -16.41 25.51 -8.55
C ASP A 366 -16.30 25.24 -7.04
N PHE A 367 -17.41 25.30 -6.31
CA PHE A 367 -17.45 24.95 -4.89
C PHE A 367 -17.04 23.48 -4.65
N GLU A 368 -17.58 22.52 -5.43
CA GLU A 368 -17.23 21.10 -5.32
C GLU A 368 -15.72 20.88 -5.56
N ILE A 369 -15.16 21.55 -6.57
CA ILE A 369 -13.73 21.45 -6.90
C ILE A 369 -12.88 22.03 -5.78
N GLU A 370 -13.14 23.27 -5.38
CA GLU A 370 -12.32 23.98 -4.40
C GLU A 370 -12.44 23.37 -2.99
N ALA A 371 -13.63 22.91 -2.59
CA ALA A 371 -13.82 22.20 -1.33
C ALA A 371 -13.04 20.88 -1.32
N THR A 372 -13.03 20.15 -2.45
CA THR A 372 -12.30 18.90 -2.59
C THR A 372 -10.78 19.11 -2.57
N LYS A 373 -10.26 20.11 -3.31
CA LYS A 373 -8.82 20.47 -3.27
C LYS A 373 -8.36 20.76 -1.85
N ARG A 374 -9.12 21.60 -1.12
CA ARG A 374 -8.81 21.91 0.29
C ARG A 374 -8.80 20.67 1.18
N ALA A 375 -9.78 19.77 1.02
CA ALA A 375 -9.85 18.53 1.80
C ALA A 375 -8.64 17.62 1.54
N ILE A 376 -8.24 17.45 0.27
CA ILE A 376 -7.07 16.65 -0.13
C ILE A 376 -5.78 17.24 0.44
N VAL A 377 -5.56 18.54 0.26
CA VAL A 377 -4.34 19.23 0.75
C VAL A 377 -4.25 19.15 2.27
N ASN A 378 -5.36 19.30 2.99
CA ASN A 378 -5.38 19.11 4.43
C ASN A 378 -5.06 17.66 4.80
N GLY A 379 -5.58 16.68 4.07
CA GLY A 379 -5.22 15.25 4.23
C GLY A 379 -3.72 14.99 4.01
N PHE A 380 -3.09 15.64 3.04
CA PHE A 380 -1.64 15.55 2.84
C PHE A 380 -0.86 16.08 4.06
N ARG A 381 -1.25 17.24 4.59
CA ARG A 381 -0.57 17.83 5.75
C ARG A 381 -0.64 16.95 6.99
N THR A 382 -1.74 16.24 7.22
CA THR A 382 -1.85 15.32 8.37
C THR A 382 -0.90 14.11 8.25
N SER A 383 -0.37 13.80 7.06
CA SER A 383 0.66 12.77 6.89
C SER A 383 1.96 13.12 7.62
N ASN A 384 2.23 14.40 7.87
CA ASN A 384 3.41 14.87 8.60
C ASN A 384 3.28 14.76 10.13
N ASP A 385 2.10 14.44 10.66
CA ASP A 385 1.87 14.43 12.11
C ASP A 385 2.48 13.21 12.81
N THR A 386 2.88 12.19 12.07
CA THR A 386 3.49 10.96 12.60
C THR A 386 4.63 10.45 11.73
N THR A 387 5.60 9.75 12.33
CA THR A 387 6.66 9.06 11.55
C THR A 387 6.08 8.00 10.60
N ALA A 388 4.98 7.36 10.96
CA ALA A 388 4.27 6.41 10.10
C ALA A 388 3.60 7.09 8.90
N GLY A 389 3.03 8.28 9.09
CA GLY A 389 2.46 9.08 8.01
C GLY A 389 3.52 9.51 7.00
N ILE A 390 4.68 9.96 7.47
CA ILE A 390 5.82 10.35 6.63
C ILE A 390 6.35 9.14 5.85
N ASP A 391 6.55 8.00 6.53
CA ASP A 391 6.97 6.75 5.89
C ASP A 391 6.00 6.34 4.76
N ASN A 392 4.69 6.33 5.06
CA ASN A 392 3.68 6.01 4.06
C ASN A 392 3.62 7.03 2.91
N TRP A 393 3.83 8.32 3.20
CA TRP A 393 3.88 9.38 2.19
C TRP A 393 4.94 9.10 1.14
N TYR A 394 6.19 8.87 1.57
CA TYR A 394 7.30 8.64 0.64
C TYR A 394 7.28 7.22 0.05
N SER A 395 7.01 6.18 0.85
CA SER A 395 6.98 4.80 0.33
C SER A 395 5.88 4.54 -0.69
N SER A 396 4.74 5.26 -0.61
CA SER A 396 3.66 5.16 -1.61
C SER A 396 4.02 5.76 -2.97
N GLN A 397 5.07 6.57 -3.04
CA GLN A 397 5.56 7.19 -4.27
C GLN A 397 6.65 6.37 -4.99
N PHE A 398 6.90 5.12 -4.55
CA PHE A 398 7.89 4.22 -5.17
C PHE A 398 7.79 4.13 -6.69
N ILE A 399 6.56 4.13 -7.22
CA ILE A 399 6.28 3.98 -8.66
C ILE A 399 6.54 5.30 -9.44
N ASN A 400 6.55 6.44 -8.77
CA ASN A 400 6.75 7.75 -9.41
C ASN A 400 8.21 7.95 -9.83
N ASP A 401 8.46 8.86 -10.78
CA ASP A 401 9.81 9.22 -11.23
C ASP A 401 10.62 10.03 -10.19
N GLY A 402 10.12 10.21 -9.00
CA GLY A 402 10.73 10.94 -7.89
C GLY A 402 9.82 10.95 -6.70
N PHE A 403 10.24 11.63 -5.63
CA PHE A 403 9.39 11.91 -4.49
C PHE A 403 8.94 13.38 -4.55
N ASN A 404 7.66 13.58 -4.33
CA ASN A 404 7.12 14.92 -4.12
C ASN A 404 7.03 15.19 -2.61
N SER A 405 7.44 16.37 -2.18
CA SER A 405 7.04 16.89 -0.88
C SER A 405 5.52 17.10 -0.83
N ILE A 406 4.98 17.32 0.37
CA ILE A 406 3.55 17.62 0.54
C ILE A 406 3.17 18.89 -0.20
N GLU A 407 4.01 19.92 -0.13
CA GLU A 407 3.79 21.22 -0.75
C GLU A 407 3.85 21.14 -2.29
N GLU A 408 4.81 20.40 -2.84
CA GLU A 408 4.91 20.19 -4.28
C GLU A 408 3.68 19.47 -4.82
N LEU A 409 3.26 18.38 -4.17
CA LEU A 409 2.06 17.66 -4.61
C LEU A 409 0.80 18.49 -4.41
N ALA A 410 0.67 19.24 -3.32
CA ALA A 410 -0.43 20.17 -3.09
C ALA A 410 -0.52 21.24 -4.17
N ALA A 411 0.62 21.81 -4.59
CA ALA A 411 0.67 22.80 -5.67
C ALA A 411 0.18 22.17 -7.01
N LYS A 412 0.59 20.93 -7.32
CA LYS A 412 0.14 20.18 -8.51
C LYS A 412 -1.38 19.94 -8.48
N TYR A 413 -1.95 19.55 -7.33
CA TYR A 413 -3.41 19.40 -7.21
C TYR A 413 -4.16 20.72 -7.38
N ASN A 414 -3.64 21.82 -6.81
CA ASN A 414 -4.25 23.13 -6.94
C ASN A 414 -4.22 23.64 -8.40
N ALA A 415 -3.23 23.25 -9.19
CA ALA A 415 -3.08 23.63 -10.60
C ALA A 415 -4.03 22.90 -11.56
N ILE A 416 -4.68 21.80 -11.13
CA ILE A 416 -5.63 21.07 -11.99
C ILE A 416 -6.87 21.90 -12.24
N THR A 417 -7.27 22.02 -13.53
CA THR A 417 -8.45 22.77 -13.95
C THR A 417 -9.71 21.91 -13.99
N LYS A 418 -10.87 22.56 -14.13
CA LYS A 418 -12.15 21.87 -14.30
C LYS A 418 -12.18 21.03 -15.58
N GLU A 419 -11.63 21.56 -16.67
CA GLU A 419 -11.54 20.88 -17.97
C GLU A 419 -10.77 19.57 -17.85
N GLU A 420 -9.64 19.56 -17.12
CA GLU A 420 -8.82 18.37 -16.89
C GLU A 420 -9.57 17.31 -16.06
N ILE A 421 -10.37 17.74 -15.07
CA ILE A 421 -11.25 16.85 -14.31
C ILE A 421 -12.30 16.20 -15.22
N VAL A 422 -12.90 17.00 -16.11
CA VAL A 422 -13.91 16.53 -17.08
C VAL A 422 -13.29 15.56 -18.08
N GLU A 423 -12.09 15.86 -18.60
CA GLU A 423 -11.38 14.95 -19.52
C GLU A 423 -11.01 13.62 -18.84
N ALA A 424 -10.63 13.65 -17.56
CA ALA A 424 -10.44 12.43 -16.78
C ALA A 424 -11.75 11.63 -16.61
N ALA A 425 -12.86 12.31 -16.36
CA ALA A 425 -14.17 11.67 -16.24
C ALA A 425 -14.62 11.01 -17.55
N LYS A 426 -14.39 11.63 -18.70
CA LYS A 426 -14.75 11.09 -20.03
C LYS A 426 -14.05 9.76 -20.35
N LYS A 427 -12.87 9.52 -19.76
CA LYS A 427 -12.12 8.26 -19.93
C LYS A 427 -12.72 7.10 -19.13
N LEU A 428 -13.63 7.36 -18.16
CA LEU A 428 -14.22 6.31 -17.33
C LEU A 428 -15.10 5.35 -18.15
N THR A 429 -14.83 4.05 -18.05
CA THR A 429 -15.70 2.99 -18.56
C THR A 429 -16.10 2.07 -17.41
N LEU A 430 -17.38 1.77 -17.28
CA LEU A 430 -17.90 0.80 -16.32
C LEU A 430 -17.46 -0.60 -16.76
N ASP A 431 -16.84 -1.35 -15.86
CA ASP A 431 -16.35 -2.71 -16.14
C ASP A 431 -17.19 -3.76 -15.39
N THR A 432 -17.30 -3.63 -14.08
CA THR A 432 -17.95 -4.66 -13.26
C THR A 432 -18.92 -4.03 -12.26
N VAL A 433 -20.12 -4.59 -12.17
CA VAL A 433 -21.09 -4.33 -11.11
C VAL A 433 -21.23 -5.58 -10.24
N TYR A 434 -20.94 -5.46 -8.96
CA TYR A 434 -21.08 -6.51 -7.99
C TYR A 434 -22.10 -6.14 -6.91
N VAL A 435 -23.00 -7.08 -6.61
CA VAL A 435 -23.99 -6.92 -5.56
C VAL A 435 -23.87 -8.07 -4.57
N LEU A 436 -23.51 -7.75 -3.32
CA LEU A 436 -23.72 -8.67 -2.20
C LEU A 436 -25.10 -8.38 -1.63
N LYS A 437 -26.07 -9.24 -1.96
CA LYS A 437 -27.46 -9.04 -1.67
C LYS A 437 -27.84 -9.76 -0.37
N ASN A 438 -28.59 -9.07 0.50
CA ASN A 438 -29.22 -9.72 1.67
C ASN A 438 -30.26 -10.71 1.20
N LYS A 439 -30.27 -11.92 1.80
CA LYS A 439 -31.26 -12.98 1.55
C LYS A 439 -32.65 -12.58 2.02
#